data_ac4fb65729a5b84ac3be48b34ba4d01e
#
_entry.id   ac4fb65729a5b84ac3be48b34ba4d01e
#
_cell.length_a   1.000
_cell.length_b   1.000
_cell.length_c   1.000
_cell.angle_alpha   90.00
_cell.angle_beta   90.00
_cell.angle_gamma   90.00
#
_symmetry.space_group_name_H-M   'P 1'
#
loop_
_entity.id
_entity.type
_entity.pdbx_description
1 polymer ?
#
loop_
_entity_poly.entity_id
_entity_poly.type
_entity_poly.pdbx_seq_one_letter_code
_entity_poly.pdbx_strand_id
1 'polypeptide(L)'
;MSGQDEMRAHLGHLSRSLLRLHKALLDSERVSYERVHGRIETNGAFFQLVLGDAWFAWLRPLSQLMAKIDELSEEKEIEDRAEIARTIDSVRTMLTPSEEGDGFSRHYYDALQREPDVVLAHAEVRALLRTSSPGKESST
;
A
#
# COMPACT_ATOMS: atom_id res chain seq x y z
N MET A 1 -14.10 -26.35 -3.52
CA MET A 1 -13.37 -25.07 -3.41
C MET A 1 -14.32 -23.92 -3.23
N SER A 2 -14.17 -23.14 -2.22
CA SER A 2 -15.09 -22.06 -1.97
C SER A 2 -14.57 -20.73 -2.53
N GLY A 3 -15.50 -19.82 -2.84
CA GLY A 3 -15.16 -18.47 -3.22
C GLY A 3 -14.40 -17.73 -2.11
N GLN A 4 -14.59 -18.16 -0.87
CA GLN A 4 -13.86 -17.59 0.26
C GLN A 4 -12.38 -17.91 0.20
N ASP A 5 -12.01 -19.12 -0.23
CA ASP A 5 -10.61 -19.49 -0.38
C ASP A 5 -9.93 -18.67 -1.46
N GLU A 6 -10.62 -18.45 -2.57
CA GLU A 6 -10.10 -17.61 -3.65
C GLU A 6 -9.94 -16.17 -3.20
N MET A 7 -10.94 -15.65 -2.48
CA MET A 7 -10.88 -14.29 -1.97
C MET A 7 -9.78 -14.11 -0.95
N ARG A 8 -9.61 -15.08 -0.04
CA ARG A 8 -8.55 -15.04 0.95
C ARG A 8 -7.17 -15.07 0.28
N ALA A 9 -7.02 -15.92 -0.74
CA ALA A 9 -5.78 -15.98 -1.51
C ALA A 9 -5.49 -14.66 -2.21
N HIS A 10 -6.50 -14.04 -2.79
CA HIS A 10 -6.36 -12.75 -3.45
C HIS A 10 -5.94 -11.66 -2.45
N LEU A 11 -6.58 -11.62 -1.28
CA LEU A 11 -6.19 -10.69 -0.22
C LEU A 11 -4.76 -10.91 0.22
N GLY A 12 -4.32 -12.16 0.30
CA GLY A 12 -2.94 -12.47 0.63
C GLY A 12 -1.95 -11.97 -0.42
N HIS A 13 -2.28 -12.13 -1.69
CA HIS A 13 -1.44 -11.59 -2.78
C HIS A 13 -1.38 -10.07 -2.71
N LEU A 14 -2.52 -9.43 -2.49
CA LEU A 14 -2.57 -7.98 -2.36
C LEU A 14 -1.75 -7.51 -1.16
N SER A 15 -1.87 -8.20 -0.02
CA SER A 15 -1.10 -7.86 1.18
C SER A 15 0.41 -7.89 0.90
N ARG A 16 0.89 -8.95 0.26
CA ARG A 16 2.31 -9.06 -0.07
C ARG A 16 2.77 -8.00 -1.05
N SER A 17 1.94 -7.68 -2.03
CA SER A 17 2.26 -6.65 -3.01
C SER A 17 2.32 -5.27 -2.36
N LEU A 18 1.39 -4.98 -1.44
CA LEU A 18 1.40 -3.73 -0.68
C LEU A 18 2.62 -3.62 0.23
N LEU A 19 3.06 -4.75 0.79
CA LEU A 19 4.26 -4.77 1.62
C LEU A 19 5.50 -4.38 0.80
N ARG A 20 5.61 -4.91 -0.42
CA ARG A 20 6.71 -4.55 -1.31
C ARG A 20 6.68 -3.07 -1.69
N LEU A 21 5.48 -2.54 -1.96
CA LEU A 21 5.31 -1.12 -2.26
C LEU A 21 5.70 -0.26 -1.06
N HIS A 22 5.24 -0.64 0.11
CA HIS A 22 5.54 0.09 1.34
C HIS A 22 7.05 0.12 1.59
N LYS A 23 7.72 -1.03 1.40
CA LYS A 23 9.16 -1.10 1.56
C LYS A 23 9.88 -0.19 0.56
N ALA A 24 9.45 -0.18 -0.70
CA ALA A 24 10.05 0.69 -1.71
C ALA A 24 9.87 2.16 -1.34
N LEU A 25 8.71 2.52 -0.83
CA LEU A 25 8.44 3.89 -0.38
C LEU A 25 9.30 4.27 0.83
N LEU A 26 9.43 3.37 1.79
CA LEU A 26 10.29 3.60 2.95
C LEU A 26 11.75 3.78 2.54
N ASP A 27 12.24 2.93 1.66
CA ASP A 27 13.63 3.02 1.18
C ASP A 27 13.86 4.35 0.46
N SER A 28 12.91 4.77 -0.36
CA SER A 28 12.98 6.05 -1.05
C SER A 28 12.99 7.23 -0.08
N GLU A 29 12.12 7.19 0.92
CA GLU A 29 12.06 8.26 1.92
C GLU A 29 13.29 8.28 2.81
N ARG A 30 13.87 7.12 3.09
CA ARG A 30 15.11 7.04 3.85
C ARG A 30 16.24 7.78 3.13
N VAL A 31 16.37 7.55 1.83
CA VAL A 31 17.41 8.24 1.03
C VAL A 31 17.19 9.75 1.08
N SER A 32 15.95 10.20 0.90
CA SER A 32 15.63 11.63 0.94
C SER A 32 15.90 12.24 2.31
N TYR A 33 15.54 11.54 3.36
CA TYR A 33 15.77 11.98 4.74
C TYR A 33 17.27 12.13 5.00
N GLU A 34 18.06 11.13 4.59
CA GLU A 34 19.50 11.14 4.83
C GLU A 34 20.21 12.26 4.09
N ARG A 35 19.69 12.68 2.95
CA ARG A 35 20.26 13.83 2.23
C ARG A 35 20.15 15.14 3.00
N VAL A 36 19.10 15.27 3.80
CA VAL A 36 18.83 16.48 4.57
C VAL A 36 19.41 16.41 5.98
N HIS A 37 19.25 15.26 6.64
CA HIS A 37 19.54 15.10 8.06
C HIS A 37 20.78 14.26 8.37
N GLY A 38 21.43 13.70 7.33
CA GLY A 38 22.56 12.82 7.52
C GLY A 38 22.16 11.37 7.70
N ARG A 39 23.17 10.52 7.69
CA ARG A 39 22.98 9.07 7.69
C ARG A 39 22.26 8.55 8.93
N ILE A 40 21.32 7.64 8.70
CA ILE A 40 20.66 6.89 9.78
C ILE A 40 21.57 5.70 10.09
N GLU A 41 22.08 5.66 11.31
CA GLU A 41 23.18 4.74 11.67
C GLU A 41 22.74 3.28 11.86
N THR A 42 21.51 3.04 12.35
CA THR A 42 21.06 1.71 12.67
C THR A 42 19.63 1.49 12.21
N ASN A 43 19.26 0.21 12.07
CA ASN A 43 17.86 -0.15 11.76
C ASN A 43 16.91 0.26 12.89
N GLY A 44 17.36 0.18 14.14
CA GLY A 44 16.55 0.63 15.27
C GLY A 44 16.25 2.12 15.21
N ALA A 45 17.25 2.93 14.88
CA ALA A 45 17.06 4.37 14.72
C ALA A 45 16.10 4.67 13.58
N PHE A 46 16.22 3.95 12.46
CA PHE A 46 15.30 4.11 11.35
C PHE A 46 13.86 3.74 11.75
N PHE A 47 13.69 2.64 12.45
CA PHE A 47 12.38 2.22 12.92
C PHE A 47 11.72 3.28 13.81
N GLN A 48 12.49 3.88 14.72
CA GLN A 48 11.97 4.95 15.57
C GLN A 48 11.54 6.17 14.75
N LEU A 49 12.27 6.52 13.72
CA LEU A 49 11.90 7.62 12.83
C LEU A 49 10.59 7.31 12.10
N VAL A 50 10.47 6.10 11.56
CA VAL A 50 9.26 5.70 10.85
C VAL A 50 8.04 5.79 11.76
N LEU A 51 8.19 5.40 13.02
CA LEU A 51 7.07 5.42 13.97
C LEU A 51 6.70 6.83 14.43
N GLY A 52 7.65 7.73 14.58
CA GLY A 52 7.39 8.98 15.26
C GLY A 52 7.74 10.28 14.56
N ASP A 53 8.54 10.24 13.51
CA ASP A 53 8.99 11.46 12.86
C ASP A 53 7.99 11.93 11.81
N ALA A 54 7.78 13.24 11.75
CA ALA A 54 6.85 13.84 10.80
C ALA A 54 7.21 13.54 9.34
N TRP A 55 8.49 13.34 9.05
CA TRP A 55 8.94 13.04 7.69
C TRP A 55 8.25 11.81 7.12
N PHE A 56 8.07 10.77 7.95
CA PHE A 56 7.52 9.50 7.53
C PHE A 56 6.01 9.39 7.78
N ALA A 57 5.40 10.41 8.39
CA ALA A 57 4.01 10.35 8.82
C ALA A 57 3.02 10.12 7.67
N TRP A 58 3.34 10.60 6.47
CA TRP A 58 2.43 10.46 5.34
C TRP A 58 2.21 9.00 4.92
N LEU A 59 3.10 8.09 5.33
CA LEU A 59 2.97 6.66 5.01
C LEU A 59 2.03 5.91 5.94
N ARG A 60 1.64 6.51 7.06
CA ARG A 60 0.76 5.84 8.04
C ARG A 60 -0.58 5.38 7.47
N PRO A 61 -1.27 6.18 6.66
CA PRO A 61 -2.53 5.70 6.09
C PRO A 61 -2.39 4.41 5.30
N LEU A 62 -1.28 4.26 4.58
CA LEU A 62 -1.00 3.01 3.85
C LEU A 62 -0.76 1.86 4.82
N SER A 63 0.03 2.07 5.86
CA SER A 63 0.27 1.04 6.88
C SER A 63 -1.03 0.59 7.54
N GLN A 64 -1.95 1.51 7.79
CA GLN A 64 -3.24 1.20 8.38
C GLN A 64 -4.10 0.35 7.44
N LEU A 65 -4.12 0.66 6.16
CA LEU A 65 -4.83 -0.16 5.18
C LEU A 65 -4.21 -1.54 5.05
N MET A 66 -2.88 -1.62 5.09
CA MET A 66 -2.18 -2.91 5.05
C MET A 66 -2.58 -3.79 6.22
N ALA A 67 -2.65 -3.22 7.42
CA ALA A 67 -3.08 -3.95 8.60
C ALA A 67 -4.53 -4.44 8.44
N LYS A 68 -5.39 -3.64 7.85
CA LYS A 68 -6.78 -4.03 7.60
C LYS A 68 -6.88 -5.17 6.60
N ILE A 69 -6.09 -5.13 5.54
CA ILE A 69 -6.05 -6.20 4.53
C ILE A 69 -5.58 -7.51 5.19
N ASP A 70 -4.52 -7.44 6.01
CA ASP A 70 -4.01 -8.62 6.71
C ASP A 70 -5.07 -9.22 7.64
N GLU A 71 -5.76 -8.36 8.38
CA GLU A 71 -6.83 -8.79 9.27
C GLU A 71 -7.94 -9.51 8.51
N LEU A 72 -8.37 -8.95 7.38
CA LEU A 72 -9.39 -9.57 6.55
C LEU A 72 -8.92 -10.90 5.95
N SER A 73 -7.65 -10.99 5.57
CA SER A 73 -7.11 -12.21 4.96
C SER A 73 -6.99 -13.36 5.97
N GLU A 74 -6.96 -13.04 7.25
CA GLU A 74 -6.81 -14.04 8.32
C GLU A 74 -8.15 -14.50 8.91
N GLU A 75 -9.26 -13.89 8.53
CA GLU A 75 -10.57 -14.31 9.03
C GLU A 75 -10.90 -15.72 8.60
N LYS A 76 -11.39 -16.53 9.54
CA LYS A 76 -11.75 -17.91 9.25
C LYS A 76 -12.91 -17.98 8.26
N GLU A 77 -13.87 -17.08 8.43
CA GLU A 77 -14.99 -16.95 7.52
C GLU A 77 -15.13 -15.50 7.11
N ILE A 78 -15.29 -15.29 5.82
CA ILE A 78 -15.52 -13.97 5.29
C ILE A 78 -17.01 -13.69 5.35
N GLU A 79 -17.44 -12.94 6.34
CA GLU A 79 -18.84 -12.67 6.56
C GLU A 79 -19.34 -11.45 5.80
N ASP A 80 -18.47 -10.45 5.61
CA ASP A 80 -18.88 -9.18 5.00
C ASP A 80 -18.05 -8.90 3.75
N ARG A 81 -18.56 -9.36 2.61
CA ARG A 81 -17.91 -9.10 1.33
C ARG A 81 -17.93 -7.62 0.96
N ALA A 82 -18.94 -6.90 1.45
CA ALA A 82 -19.00 -5.46 1.20
C ALA A 82 -17.86 -4.72 1.90
N GLU A 83 -17.49 -5.16 3.10
CA GLU A 83 -16.34 -4.57 3.79
C GLU A 83 -15.05 -4.78 3.00
N ILE A 84 -14.87 -5.98 2.45
CA ILE A 84 -13.71 -6.28 1.63
C ILE A 84 -13.69 -5.38 0.39
N ALA A 85 -14.82 -5.24 -0.29
CA ALA A 85 -14.91 -4.39 -1.46
C ALA A 85 -14.58 -2.93 -1.13
N ARG A 86 -15.10 -2.43 -0.01
CA ARG A 86 -14.81 -1.06 0.43
C ARG A 86 -13.32 -0.88 0.75
N THR A 87 -12.71 -1.88 1.37
CA THR A 87 -11.29 -1.83 1.71
C THR A 87 -10.43 -1.82 0.45
N ILE A 88 -10.76 -2.66 -0.52
CA ILE A 88 -10.04 -2.68 -1.80
C ILE A 88 -10.22 -1.35 -2.53
N ASP A 89 -11.42 -0.78 -2.51
CA ASP A 89 -11.64 0.54 -3.12
C ASP A 89 -10.85 1.63 -2.41
N SER A 90 -10.69 1.53 -1.09
CA SER A 90 -9.86 2.47 -0.35
C SER A 90 -8.39 2.38 -0.77
N VAL A 91 -7.89 1.16 -1.02
CA VAL A 91 -6.54 0.98 -1.54
C VAL A 91 -6.43 1.63 -2.92
N ARG A 92 -7.40 1.36 -3.78
CA ARG A 92 -7.40 1.90 -5.15
C ARG A 92 -7.38 3.42 -5.14
N THR A 93 -8.19 4.02 -4.30
CA THR A 93 -8.26 5.48 -4.18
C THR A 93 -6.96 6.06 -3.62
N MET A 94 -6.43 5.45 -2.55
CA MET A 94 -5.20 5.92 -1.94
C MET A 94 -4.02 5.89 -2.91
N LEU A 95 -3.94 4.85 -3.74
CA LEU A 95 -2.82 4.65 -4.67
C LEU A 95 -3.04 5.31 -6.02
N THR A 96 -3.95 6.27 -6.10
CA THR A 96 -4.12 7.11 -7.28
C THR A 96 -3.27 8.37 -7.07
N PRO A 97 -2.12 8.48 -7.77
CA PRO A 97 -1.25 9.63 -7.56
C PRO A 97 -1.85 10.90 -8.14
N SER A 98 -1.51 12.04 -7.56
CA SER A 98 -1.99 13.32 -8.07
C SER A 98 -0.93 14.39 -7.92
N GLU A 99 -0.54 14.98 -9.05
CA GLU A 99 0.39 16.10 -9.06
C GLU A 99 -0.21 17.32 -8.37
N GLU A 100 -1.52 17.48 -8.48
CA GLU A 100 -2.22 18.63 -7.93
C GLU A 100 -2.84 18.35 -6.56
N GLY A 101 -2.72 17.12 -6.08
CA GLY A 101 -3.26 16.75 -4.78
C GLY A 101 -2.39 17.22 -3.64
N ASP A 102 -2.83 16.87 -2.43
CA ASP A 102 -2.07 17.10 -1.21
C ASP A 102 -2.00 15.80 -0.43
N GLY A 103 -1.30 15.83 0.70
CA GLY A 103 -1.18 14.66 1.55
C GLY A 103 -0.58 13.47 0.82
N PHE A 104 -1.21 12.30 1.01
CA PHE A 104 -0.66 11.05 0.48
C PHE A 104 -0.54 11.07 -1.04
N SER A 105 -1.57 11.51 -1.74
CA SER A 105 -1.57 11.42 -3.21
C SER A 105 -0.44 12.24 -3.84
N ARG A 106 -0.09 13.38 -3.26
CA ARG A 106 1.03 14.20 -3.75
C ARG A 106 2.37 13.55 -3.43
N HIS A 107 2.56 13.10 -2.21
CA HIS A 107 3.80 12.41 -1.82
C HIS A 107 4.02 11.17 -2.66
N TYR A 108 2.94 10.43 -2.91
CA TYR A 108 3.00 9.23 -3.72
C TYR A 108 3.38 9.55 -5.17
N TYR A 109 2.78 10.61 -5.72
CA TYR A 109 3.14 11.08 -7.05
C TYR A 109 4.64 11.38 -7.13
N ASP A 110 5.15 12.13 -6.15
CA ASP A 110 6.58 12.49 -6.13
C ASP A 110 7.48 11.25 -6.05
N ALA A 111 7.11 10.26 -5.25
CA ALA A 111 7.88 9.02 -5.14
C ALA A 111 7.91 8.28 -6.48
N LEU A 112 6.79 8.22 -7.18
CA LEU A 112 6.72 7.59 -8.50
C LEU A 112 7.60 8.29 -9.52
N GLN A 113 7.80 9.61 -9.39
CA GLN A 113 8.63 10.35 -10.33
C GLN A 113 10.12 10.11 -10.10
N ARG A 114 10.52 9.79 -8.88
CA ARG A 114 11.96 9.71 -8.55
C ARG A 114 12.50 8.30 -8.37
N GLU A 115 11.62 7.29 -8.16
CA GLU A 115 12.11 5.97 -7.76
C GLU A 115 11.52 4.85 -8.59
N PRO A 116 12.35 4.19 -9.46
CA PRO A 116 11.87 3.10 -10.30
C PRO A 116 11.29 1.92 -9.53
N ASP A 117 11.82 1.59 -8.35
CA ASP A 117 11.31 0.48 -7.56
C ASP A 117 9.88 0.74 -7.11
N VAL A 118 9.54 2.00 -6.83
CA VAL A 118 8.18 2.38 -6.49
C VAL A 118 7.26 2.19 -7.69
N VAL A 119 7.72 2.57 -8.88
CA VAL A 119 6.94 2.40 -10.12
C VAL A 119 6.63 0.93 -10.37
N LEU A 120 7.62 0.05 -10.21
CA LEU A 120 7.42 -1.39 -10.43
C LEU A 120 6.45 -1.97 -9.41
N ALA A 121 6.61 -1.61 -8.14
CA ALA A 121 5.71 -2.10 -7.09
C ALA A 121 4.29 -1.56 -7.28
N HIS A 122 4.17 -0.31 -7.71
CA HIS A 122 2.86 0.28 -8.02
C HIS A 122 2.15 -0.49 -9.13
N ALA A 123 2.88 -0.81 -10.21
CA ALA A 123 2.30 -1.56 -11.33
C ALA A 123 1.79 -2.93 -10.89
N GLU A 124 2.52 -3.59 -9.99
CA GLU A 124 2.13 -4.90 -9.46
C GLU A 124 0.83 -4.81 -8.67
N VAL A 125 0.72 -3.81 -7.78
CA VAL A 125 -0.51 -3.61 -7.01
C VAL A 125 -1.68 -3.26 -7.95
N ARG A 126 -1.45 -2.40 -8.93
CA ARG A 126 -2.49 -2.03 -9.88
C ARG A 126 -3.03 -3.23 -10.65
N ALA A 127 -2.15 -4.15 -11.03
CA ALA A 127 -2.57 -5.37 -11.71
C ALA A 127 -3.51 -6.20 -10.83
N LEU A 128 -3.20 -6.33 -9.55
CA LEU A 128 -4.05 -7.05 -8.61
C LEU A 128 -5.38 -6.35 -8.39
N LEU A 129 -5.37 -5.03 -8.34
CA LEU A 129 -6.60 -4.26 -8.14
C LEU A 129 -7.55 -4.38 -9.33
N ARG A 130 -7.02 -4.53 -10.54
CA ARG A 130 -7.87 -4.74 -11.72
C ARG A 130 -8.63 -6.05 -11.64
N THR A 131 -8.02 -7.09 -11.12
CA THR A 131 -8.67 -8.40 -11.00
C THR A 131 -9.66 -8.47 -9.83
N SER A 132 -9.65 -7.44 -8.96
CA SER A 132 -10.54 -7.39 -7.80
C SER A 132 -11.86 -6.71 -8.08
N SER A 133 -12.13 -6.31 -9.31
CA SER A 133 -13.27 -5.47 -9.65
C SER A 133 -14.45 -6.33 -10.10
N PRO A 134 -15.35 -6.72 -9.20
CA PRO A 134 -16.42 -7.65 -9.54
C PRO A 134 -17.42 -7.09 -10.55
N GLY A 135 -17.65 -5.79 -10.52
CA GLY A 135 -18.58 -5.15 -11.45
C GLY A 135 -18.14 -5.22 -12.89
N LYS A 136 -16.84 -5.25 -13.14
CA LYS A 136 -16.30 -5.32 -14.49
C LYS A 136 -16.46 -6.70 -15.10
N GLU A 137 -16.35 -7.71 -14.28
CA GLU A 137 -16.49 -9.08 -14.75
C GLU A 137 -17.89 -9.38 -15.19
N SER A 138 -18.86 -8.87 -14.47
CA SER A 138 -20.24 -9.13 -14.77
C SER A 138 -20.75 -8.39 -16.01
N SER A 139 -20.04 -7.39 -16.44
CA SER A 139 -20.48 -6.57 -17.58
C SER A 139 -20.04 -7.11 -18.93
N THR A 140 -19.26 -8.14 -18.94
CA THR A 140 -18.79 -8.74 -20.20
C THR A 140 -19.77 -9.70 -20.81
#